data_7a91551cecf526e1b13ed405968d02cf
#
_entry.id   7a91551cecf526e1b13ed405968d02cf
#
_cell.length_a   1.000
_cell.length_b   1.000
_cell.length_c   1.000
_cell.angle_alpha   90.00
_cell.angle_beta   90.00
_cell.angle_gamma   90.00
#
_symmetry.space_group_name_H-M   'P 1'
#
loop_
_entity.id
_entity.type
_entity.pdbx_description
1 polymer ?
#
loop_
_entity_poly.entity_id
_entity_poly.type
_entity_poly.pdbx_seq_one_letter_code
_entity_poly.pdbx_strand_id
1 'polypeptide(L)'
;MRARLRRLGYRTFYVLPPGLRRRLVRVAMAHWTVGSVALVRDSEAEPPGRLLLLRQPPGQGWSLPAGLLRKGERPIDGCARELEEESGVAVSADELAPATPNAIVHTRGRWVDMVFDATVPASAVTLQADGAEVLEAAWHRLDNLPPLTIATARLLSYYGIGPYADYPEVRV
;
A
#
# COMPACT_ATOMS: atom_id res chain seq x y z
N MET A 1 36.12 -16.33 -20.71
CA MET A 1 36.58 -16.10 -19.33
C MET A 1 35.42 -15.76 -18.37
N ARG A 2 34.57 -14.80 -18.66
CA ARG A 2 33.44 -14.38 -17.80
C ARG A 2 32.43 -15.49 -17.45
N ALA A 3 32.07 -16.38 -18.38
CA ALA A 3 31.11 -17.46 -18.15
C ALA A 3 31.63 -18.54 -17.18
N ARG A 4 32.93 -18.88 -17.25
CA ARG A 4 33.55 -19.85 -16.33
C ARG A 4 33.61 -19.32 -14.89
N LEU A 5 33.94 -18.05 -14.70
CA LEU A 5 33.95 -17.37 -13.40
C LEU A 5 32.54 -17.33 -12.80
N ARG A 6 31.51 -17.01 -13.60
CA ARG A 6 30.12 -17.03 -13.13
C ARG A 6 29.68 -18.43 -12.70
N ARG A 7 30.02 -19.46 -13.49
CA ARG A 7 29.70 -20.85 -13.16
C ARG A 7 30.38 -21.33 -11.87
N LEU A 8 31.65 -20.93 -11.65
CA LEU A 8 32.36 -21.20 -10.40
C LEU A 8 31.70 -20.50 -9.22
N GLY A 9 31.38 -19.22 -9.35
CA GLY A 9 30.68 -18.45 -8.32
C GLY A 9 29.32 -19.06 -7.92
N TYR A 10 28.51 -19.51 -8.91
CA TYR A 10 27.27 -20.22 -8.64
C TYR A 10 27.50 -21.53 -7.88
N ARG A 11 28.47 -22.36 -8.32
CA ARG A 11 28.77 -23.63 -7.61
C ARG A 11 29.18 -23.39 -6.17
N THR A 12 30.07 -22.42 -5.92
CA THR A 12 30.50 -22.07 -4.56
C THR A 12 29.34 -21.55 -3.72
N PHE A 13 28.50 -20.68 -4.28
CA PHE A 13 27.33 -20.14 -3.58
C PHE A 13 26.35 -21.25 -3.15
N TYR A 14 26.07 -22.24 -4.01
CA TYR A 14 25.13 -23.32 -3.69
C TYR A 14 25.68 -24.37 -2.72
N VAL A 15 27.00 -24.47 -2.55
CA VAL A 15 27.64 -25.35 -1.57
C VAL A 15 27.59 -24.74 -0.15
N LEU A 16 27.41 -23.41 -0.05
CA LEU A 16 27.30 -22.74 1.24
C LEU A 16 26.04 -23.16 2.02
N PRO A 17 26.14 -23.26 3.37
CA PRO A 17 24.97 -23.51 4.21
C PRO A 17 23.85 -22.48 3.96
N PRO A 18 22.55 -22.89 4.04
CA PRO A 18 21.42 -22.00 3.75
C PRO A 18 21.42 -20.69 4.54
N GLY A 19 21.86 -20.72 5.80
CA GLY A 19 21.98 -19.52 6.65
C GLY A 19 22.99 -18.50 6.14
N LEU A 20 24.15 -18.99 5.65
CA LEU A 20 25.20 -18.13 5.11
C LEU A 20 24.79 -17.54 3.74
N ARG A 21 24.15 -18.34 2.87
CA ARG A 21 23.58 -17.85 1.62
C ARG A 21 22.59 -16.71 1.85
N ARG A 22 21.65 -16.88 2.82
CA ARG A 22 20.69 -15.85 3.16
C ARG A 22 21.36 -14.57 3.67
N ARG A 23 22.41 -14.67 4.49
CA ARG A 23 23.19 -13.51 4.94
C ARG A 23 23.86 -12.78 3.79
N LEU A 24 24.53 -13.53 2.89
CA LEU A 24 25.22 -12.94 1.73
C LEU A 24 24.23 -12.23 0.79
N VAL A 25 23.08 -12.84 0.49
CA VAL A 25 22.03 -12.22 -0.31
C VAL A 25 21.51 -10.95 0.37
N ARG A 26 21.25 -11.00 1.68
CA ARG A 26 20.77 -9.84 2.44
C ARG A 26 21.76 -8.66 2.40
N VAL A 27 23.08 -8.92 2.44
CA VAL A 27 24.10 -7.85 2.37
C VAL A 27 24.30 -7.35 0.95
N ALA A 28 24.23 -8.24 -0.05
CA ALA A 28 24.55 -7.90 -1.44
C ALA A 28 23.39 -7.29 -2.23
N MET A 29 22.14 -7.53 -1.80
CA MET A 29 20.94 -7.07 -2.52
C MET A 29 20.39 -5.78 -1.93
N ALA A 30 19.76 -4.99 -2.80
CA ALA A 30 19.01 -3.82 -2.35
C ALA A 30 17.84 -4.24 -1.45
N HIS A 31 17.67 -3.53 -0.33
CA HIS A 31 16.52 -3.71 0.55
C HIS A 31 15.43 -2.74 0.13
N TRP A 32 14.19 -3.22 0.19
CA TRP A 32 13.00 -2.43 -0.09
C TRP A 32 12.11 -2.44 1.14
N THR A 33 11.55 -1.29 1.47
CA THR A 33 10.52 -1.19 2.48
C THR A 33 9.20 -1.58 1.83
N VAL A 34 8.40 -2.39 2.52
CA VAL A 34 7.08 -2.81 2.04
C VAL A 34 6.02 -2.27 2.97
N GLY A 35 5.06 -1.55 2.39
CA GLY A 35 3.84 -1.11 3.02
C GLY A 35 2.62 -1.83 2.45
N SER A 36 1.52 -1.69 3.13
CA SER A 36 0.19 -2.09 2.63
C SER A 36 -0.74 -0.89 2.61
N VAL A 37 -1.61 -0.83 1.61
CA VAL A 37 -2.53 0.28 1.36
C VAL A 37 -3.92 -0.28 1.12
N ALA A 38 -4.94 0.31 1.75
CA ALA A 38 -6.33 -0.05 1.56
C ALA A 38 -7.06 0.94 0.63
N LEU A 39 -7.69 0.42 -0.42
CA LEU A 39 -8.68 1.12 -1.23
C LEU A 39 -10.06 0.71 -0.73
N VAL A 40 -10.62 1.48 0.20
CA VAL A 40 -11.91 1.14 0.82
C VAL A 40 -13.03 1.94 0.18
N ARG A 41 -13.96 1.22 -0.45
CA ARG A 41 -15.12 1.78 -1.13
C ARG A 41 -16.38 1.59 -0.31
N ASP A 42 -17.27 2.56 -0.39
CA ASP A 42 -18.59 2.48 0.20
C ASP A 42 -19.56 1.74 -0.72
N SER A 43 -20.13 0.62 -0.24
CA SER A 43 -21.11 -0.18 -1.00
C SER A 43 -22.48 0.47 -1.15
N GLU A 44 -22.77 1.48 -0.35
CA GLU A 44 -24.07 2.18 -0.35
C GLU A 44 -24.04 3.48 -1.17
N ALA A 45 -22.85 3.86 -1.68
CA ALA A 45 -22.72 5.09 -2.41
C ALA A 45 -23.25 4.99 -3.84
N GLU A 46 -24.09 5.95 -4.23
CA GLU A 46 -24.48 6.15 -5.62
C GLU A 46 -23.26 6.48 -6.50
N PRO A 47 -23.28 6.11 -7.79
CA PRO A 47 -22.21 6.44 -8.71
C PRO A 47 -21.85 7.94 -8.68
N PRO A 48 -20.55 8.27 -8.78
CA PRO A 48 -19.40 7.42 -9.07
C PRO A 48 -18.84 6.66 -7.85
N GLY A 49 -19.48 6.73 -6.69
CA GLY A 49 -19.05 6.08 -5.48
C GLY A 49 -18.28 6.98 -4.51
N ARG A 50 -17.93 6.44 -3.33
CA ARG A 50 -17.13 7.10 -2.29
C ARG A 50 -15.93 6.25 -1.92
N LEU A 51 -14.84 6.93 -1.53
CA LEU A 51 -13.59 6.33 -1.06
C LEU A 51 -13.29 6.83 0.35
N LEU A 52 -12.83 5.94 1.22
CA LEU A 52 -12.33 6.32 2.54
C LEU A 52 -10.95 6.96 2.40
N LEU A 53 -10.82 8.15 2.95
CA LEU A 53 -9.56 8.87 3.03
C LEU A 53 -9.30 9.31 4.46
N LEU A 54 -8.02 9.49 4.77
CA LEU A 54 -7.49 9.92 6.04
C LEU A 54 -6.78 11.25 5.90
N ARG A 55 -6.88 12.11 6.89
CA ARG A 55 -6.11 13.34 7.00
C ARG A 55 -5.11 13.20 8.13
N GLN A 56 -3.84 13.18 7.79
CA GLN A 56 -2.73 13.03 8.73
C GLN A 56 -2.04 14.36 9.02
N PRO A 57 -1.34 14.51 10.17
CA PRO A 57 -0.50 15.68 10.43
C PRO A 57 0.60 15.84 9.35
N PRO A 58 0.98 17.06 9.00
CA PRO A 58 0.46 18.36 9.40
C PRO A 58 -0.81 18.83 8.65
N GLY A 59 -1.59 17.95 8.05
CA GLY A 59 -2.83 18.28 7.35
C GLY A 59 -2.66 18.78 5.92
N GLN A 60 -1.58 18.37 5.25
CA GLN A 60 -1.23 18.82 3.88
C GLN A 60 -1.92 18.03 2.75
N GLY A 61 -3.02 17.41 3.03
CA GLY A 61 -3.77 16.63 2.06
C GLY A 61 -4.31 15.34 2.66
N TRP A 62 -5.17 14.69 1.91
CA TRP A 62 -5.77 13.42 2.28
C TRP A 62 -4.98 12.24 1.69
N SER A 63 -4.93 11.15 2.42
CA SER A 63 -4.24 9.93 2.05
C SER A 63 -5.15 8.71 2.14
N LEU A 64 -4.71 7.60 1.58
CA LEU A 64 -5.33 6.30 1.81
C LEU A 64 -4.88 5.73 3.15
N PRO A 65 -5.68 4.88 3.81
CA PRO A 65 -5.21 4.06 4.92
C PRO A 65 -4.01 3.20 4.48
N ALA A 66 -2.90 3.32 5.21
CA ALA A 66 -1.66 2.66 4.79
C ALA A 66 -0.65 2.60 5.92
N GLY A 67 0.10 1.50 6.00
CA GLY A 67 1.19 1.40 6.96
C GLY A 67 2.24 0.37 6.61
N LEU A 68 3.26 0.29 7.46
CA LEU A 68 4.38 -0.61 7.29
C LEU A 68 4.06 -2.01 7.80
N LEU A 69 4.58 -3.01 7.10
CA LEU A 69 4.47 -4.38 7.56
C LEU A 69 5.33 -4.63 8.80
N ARG A 70 4.76 -5.31 9.78
CA ARG A 70 5.48 -5.85 10.93
C ARG A 70 6.34 -7.05 10.50
N LYS A 71 7.34 -7.38 11.29
CA LYS A 71 8.25 -8.51 10.97
C LYS A 71 7.48 -9.82 10.87
N GLY A 72 7.49 -10.42 9.68
CA GLY A 72 6.82 -11.70 9.40
C GLY A 72 5.32 -11.58 9.12
N GLU A 73 4.78 -10.38 9.05
CA GLU A 73 3.38 -10.11 8.74
C GLU A 73 3.13 -10.28 7.23
N ARG A 74 2.00 -10.87 6.87
CA ARG A 74 1.56 -10.89 5.46
C ARG A 74 1.01 -9.52 5.07
N PRO A 75 1.23 -9.04 3.83
CA PRO A 75 0.73 -7.73 3.42
C PRO A 75 -0.77 -7.52 3.62
N ILE A 76 -1.57 -8.54 3.41
CA ILE A 76 -3.02 -8.46 3.57
C ILE A 76 -3.43 -8.32 5.04
N ASP A 77 -2.72 -8.99 5.97
CA ASP A 77 -2.98 -8.86 7.42
C ASP A 77 -2.56 -7.47 7.90
N GLY A 78 -1.41 -6.95 7.40
CA GLY A 78 -0.96 -5.59 7.66
C GLY A 78 -1.95 -4.54 7.16
N CYS A 79 -2.55 -4.77 5.98
CA CYS A 79 -3.59 -3.89 5.44
C CYS A 79 -4.83 -3.84 6.34
N ALA A 80 -5.33 -5.00 6.78
CA ALA A 80 -6.50 -5.07 7.67
C ALA A 80 -6.22 -4.35 9.01
N ARG A 81 -5.04 -4.60 9.59
CA ARG A 81 -4.61 -3.99 10.85
C ARG A 81 -4.48 -2.47 10.75
N GLU A 82 -3.75 -1.94 9.75
CA GLU A 82 -3.59 -0.50 9.56
C GLU A 82 -4.94 0.19 9.30
N LEU A 83 -5.81 -0.44 8.51
CA LEU A 83 -7.14 0.08 8.25
C LEU A 83 -7.96 0.24 9.55
N GLU A 84 -7.94 -0.76 10.42
CA GLU A 84 -8.61 -0.71 11.71
C GLU A 84 -7.95 0.32 12.65
N GLU A 85 -6.62 0.31 12.77
CA GLU A 85 -5.86 1.22 13.64
C GLU A 85 -6.06 2.68 13.24
N GLU A 86 -6.05 3.00 11.94
CA GLU A 86 -6.10 4.39 11.43
C GLU A 86 -7.53 4.95 11.24
N SER A 87 -8.52 4.09 11.00
CA SER A 87 -9.88 4.54 10.63
C SER A 87 -11.02 3.94 11.47
N GLY A 88 -10.75 2.95 12.29
CA GLY A 88 -11.78 2.18 13.00
C GLY A 88 -12.56 1.19 12.12
N VAL A 89 -12.23 1.07 10.84
CA VAL A 89 -12.88 0.12 9.93
C VAL A 89 -12.25 -1.27 10.09
N ALA A 90 -12.94 -2.15 10.78
CA ALA A 90 -12.52 -3.52 10.98
C ALA A 90 -12.98 -4.40 9.81
N VAL A 91 -12.03 -4.94 9.05
CA VAL A 91 -12.24 -5.95 8.02
C VAL A 91 -11.29 -7.11 8.24
N SER A 92 -11.73 -8.33 7.97
CA SER A 92 -10.83 -9.49 7.98
C SER A 92 -10.00 -9.55 6.71
N ALA A 93 -8.88 -10.29 6.76
CA ALA A 93 -8.05 -10.51 5.56
C ALA A 93 -8.83 -11.19 4.40
N ASP A 94 -9.86 -11.97 4.71
CA ASP A 94 -10.68 -12.67 3.71
C ASP A 94 -11.68 -11.72 3.00
N GLU A 95 -11.93 -10.55 3.56
CA GLU A 95 -12.78 -9.50 2.97
C GLU A 95 -11.97 -8.52 2.11
N LEU A 96 -10.64 -8.64 2.14
CA LEU A 96 -9.73 -7.87 1.31
C LEU A 96 -9.38 -8.64 0.03
N ALA A 97 -9.43 -7.97 -1.10
CA ALA A 97 -9.01 -8.52 -2.38
C ALA A 97 -7.76 -7.77 -2.90
N PRO A 98 -6.79 -8.47 -3.53
CA PRO A 98 -5.68 -7.77 -4.20
C PRO A 98 -6.22 -6.81 -5.27
N ALA A 99 -5.84 -5.55 -5.21
CA ALA A 99 -6.16 -4.58 -6.25
C ALA A 99 -5.42 -4.90 -7.58
N THR A 100 -5.82 -4.28 -8.66
CA THR A 100 -5.13 -4.47 -9.95
C THR A 100 -4.66 -3.12 -10.51
N PRO A 101 -3.33 -2.86 -10.50
CA PRO A 101 -2.21 -3.69 -10.01
C PRO A 101 -2.19 -3.83 -8.48
N ASN A 102 -1.70 -4.98 -7.97
CA ASN A 102 -1.59 -5.22 -6.51
C ASN A 102 -0.31 -4.61 -5.89
N ALA A 103 0.73 -4.36 -6.66
CA ALA A 103 1.99 -3.83 -6.17
C ALA A 103 2.43 -2.61 -6.96
N ILE A 104 2.68 -1.52 -6.27
CA ILE A 104 3.23 -0.28 -6.82
C ILE A 104 4.66 -0.11 -6.32
N VAL A 105 5.62 -0.06 -7.26
CA VAL A 105 7.05 -0.02 -6.95
C VAL A 105 7.58 1.40 -7.11
N HIS A 106 8.04 2.00 -6.02
CA HIS A 106 8.64 3.34 -5.97
C HIS A 106 10.17 3.23 -5.99
N THR A 107 10.75 3.25 -7.18
CA THR A 107 12.18 2.97 -7.39
C THR A 107 13.10 3.96 -6.67
N ARG A 108 12.75 5.25 -6.63
CA ARG A 108 13.57 6.29 -5.97
C ARG A 108 13.62 6.12 -4.45
N GLY A 109 12.53 5.70 -3.83
CA GLY A 109 12.43 5.50 -2.38
C GLY A 109 12.78 4.09 -1.92
N ARG A 110 12.95 3.14 -2.84
CA ARG A 110 13.04 1.69 -2.53
C ARG A 110 11.85 1.24 -1.68
N TRP A 111 10.67 1.60 -2.14
CA TRP A 111 9.41 1.32 -1.47
C TRP A 111 8.48 0.54 -2.38
N VAL A 112 7.70 -0.37 -1.81
CA VAL A 112 6.66 -1.13 -2.49
C VAL A 112 5.39 -1.03 -1.67
N ASP A 113 4.32 -0.51 -2.27
CA ASP A 113 2.98 -0.54 -1.70
C ASP A 113 2.23 -1.75 -2.24
N MET A 114 1.81 -2.63 -1.33
CA MET A 114 0.89 -3.73 -1.62
C MET A 114 -0.53 -3.23 -1.42
N VAL A 115 -1.32 -3.16 -2.50
CA VAL A 115 -2.62 -2.50 -2.50
C VAL A 115 -3.75 -3.52 -2.49
N PHE A 116 -4.72 -3.32 -1.59
CA PHE A 116 -5.88 -4.19 -1.44
C PHE A 116 -7.17 -3.37 -1.53
N ASP A 117 -8.16 -3.92 -2.21
CA ASP A 117 -9.53 -3.38 -2.26
C ASP A 117 -10.39 -3.98 -1.15
N ALA A 118 -11.21 -3.14 -0.53
CA ALA A 118 -12.32 -3.55 0.32
C ALA A 118 -13.59 -2.77 -0.07
N THR A 119 -14.74 -3.38 0.16
CA THR A 119 -16.03 -2.72 -0.01
C THR A 119 -16.86 -2.95 1.24
N VAL A 120 -17.23 -1.86 1.92
CA VAL A 120 -18.00 -1.90 3.17
C VAL A 120 -19.18 -0.93 3.10
N PRO A 121 -20.31 -1.22 3.76
CA PRO A 121 -21.41 -0.25 3.86
C PRO A 121 -21.02 0.86 4.85
N ALA A 122 -21.05 2.11 4.39
CA ALA A 122 -20.67 3.25 5.23
C ALA A 122 -21.56 3.39 6.48
N SER A 123 -22.81 2.96 6.40
CA SER A 123 -23.75 2.94 7.53
C SER A 123 -23.40 1.94 8.63
N ALA A 124 -22.65 0.89 8.30
CA ALA A 124 -22.26 -0.16 9.23
C ALA A 124 -20.92 0.10 9.94
N VAL A 125 -20.19 1.14 9.54
CA VAL A 125 -18.88 1.48 10.12
C VAL A 125 -18.92 2.81 10.86
N THR A 126 -18.29 2.88 12.03
CA THR A 126 -18.08 4.12 12.75
C THR A 126 -16.62 4.53 12.57
N LEU A 127 -16.38 5.57 11.77
CA LEU A 127 -15.03 6.07 11.55
C LEU A 127 -14.46 6.68 12.84
N GLN A 128 -13.27 6.25 13.21
CA GLN A 128 -12.53 6.76 14.36
C GLN A 128 -11.08 7.07 13.95
N ALA A 129 -10.71 8.35 14.01
CA ALA A 129 -9.31 8.73 13.90
C ALA A 129 -8.66 8.55 15.28
N ASP A 130 -7.42 8.08 15.33
CA ASP A 130 -6.67 7.87 16.58
C ASP A 130 -6.27 9.19 17.26
N GLY A 131 -6.36 10.31 16.53
CA GLY A 131 -6.04 11.67 16.99
C GLY A 131 -4.54 11.95 17.14
N ALA A 132 -3.69 10.97 16.93
CA ALA A 132 -2.23 11.10 16.99
C ALA A 132 -1.61 11.05 15.58
N GLU A 133 -1.81 9.96 14.87
CA GLU A 133 -1.31 9.75 13.51
C GLU A 133 -2.36 10.15 12.46
N VAL A 134 -3.64 10.01 12.79
CA VAL A 134 -4.78 10.41 11.95
C VAL A 134 -5.63 11.45 12.65
N LEU A 135 -5.79 12.61 12.00
CA LEU A 135 -6.61 13.72 12.49
C LEU A 135 -8.08 13.52 12.17
N GLU A 136 -8.38 12.89 11.03
CA GLU A 136 -9.73 12.74 10.50
C GLU A 136 -9.78 11.57 9.52
N ALA A 137 -10.84 10.78 9.58
CA ALA A 137 -11.21 9.77 8.61
C ALA A 137 -12.57 10.10 8.02
N ALA A 138 -12.72 10.12 6.70
CA ALA A 138 -13.98 10.50 6.07
C ALA A 138 -14.18 9.83 4.70
N TRP A 139 -15.47 9.67 4.32
CA TRP A 139 -15.89 9.21 3.01
C TRP A 139 -15.96 10.38 2.03
N HIS A 140 -15.25 10.29 0.92
CA HIS A 140 -15.22 11.30 -0.12
C HIS A 140 -15.72 10.76 -1.45
N ARG A 141 -16.57 11.53 -2.14
CA ARG A 141 -17.04 11.18 -3.48
C ARG A 141 -15.89 11.17 -4.48
N LEU A 142 -15.88 10.19 -5.39
CA LEU A 142 -14.82 10.04 -6.39
C LEU A 142 -14.79 11.18 -7.41
N ASP A 143 -15.91 11.85 -7.64
CA ASP A 143 -16.01 13.05 -8.52
C ASP A 143 -15.72 14.37 -7.80
N ASN A 144 -15.54 14.35 -6.48
CA ASN A 144 -15.24 15.53 -5.67
C ASN A 144 -14.27 15.16 -4.54
N LEU A 145 -13.09 14.69 -4.92
CA LEU A 145 -12.04 14.37 -3.96
C LEU A 145 -11.44 15.65 -3.35
N PRO A 146 -11.11 15.63 -2.06
CA PRO A 146 -10.41 16.73 -1.43
C PRO A 146 -8.96 16.83 -1.94
N PRO A 147 -8.21 17.88 -1.60
CA PRO A 147 -6.79 17.92 -1.91
C PRO A 147 -6.07 16.70 -1.35
N LEU A 148 -5.48 15.90 -2.25
CA LEU A 148 -4.74 14.68 -1.92
C LEU A 148 -3.27 14.98 -1.69
N THR A 149 -2.59 14.14 -0.90
CA THR A 149 -1.12 14.11 -0.93
C THR A 149 -0.64 13.69 -2.32
N ILE A 150 0.54 14.15 -2.71
CA ILE A 150 1.12 13.80 -4.03
C ILE A 150 1.28 12.27 -4.18
N ALA A 151 1.70 11.60 -3.11
CA ALA A 151 1.84 10.15 -3.10
C ALA A 151 0.51 9.44 -3.36
N THR A 152 -0.54 9.84 -2.64
CA THR A 152 -1.89 9.29 -2.81
C THR A 152 -2.46 9.57 -4.20
N ALA A 153 -2.32 10.81 -4.70
CA ALA A 153 -2.81 11.17 -6.04
C ALA A 153 -2.13 10.33 -7.14
N ARG A 154 -0.83 10.08 -7.02
CA ARG A 154 -0.08 9.21 -7.94
C ARG A 154 -0.52 7.75 -7.83
N LEU A 155 -0.67 7.23 -6.60
CA LEU A 155 -1.11 5.86 -6.38
C LEU A 155 -2.51 5.64 -6.95
N LEU A 156 -3.46 6.52 -6.66
CA LEU A 156 -4.84 6.43 -7.16
C LEU A 156 -4.93 6.49 -8.68
N SER A 157 -3.99 7.14 -9.38
CA SER A 157 -3.96 7.17 -10.84
C SER A 157 -3.83 5.80 -11.49
N TYR A 158 -3.19 4.82 -10.82
CA TYR A 158 -3.14 3.43 -11.30
C TYR A 158 -4.51 2.78 -11.40
N TYR A 159 -5.47 3.31 -10.64
CA TYR A 159 -6.84 2.80 -10.55
C TYR A 159 -7.85 3.72 -11.26
N GLY A 160 -7.37 4.70 -12.05
CA GLY A 160 -8.22 5.63 -12.77
C GLY A 160 -8.95 6.62 -11.85
N ILE A 161 -8.38 6.94 -10.69
CA ILE A 161 -9.00 7.81 -9.68
C ILE A 161 -8.13 9.06 -9.47
N GLY A 162 -8.80 10.20 -9.27
CA GLY A 162 -8.17 11.45 -8.85
C GLY A 162 -7.54 12.27 -9.96
N PRO A 163 -6.75 13.30 -9.60
CA PRO A 163 -6.30 14.34 -10.53
C PRO A 163 -5.32 13.84 -11.59
N TYR A 164 -4.72 12.68 -11.40
CA TYR A 164 -3.76 12.08 -12.33
C TYR A 164 -4.29 10.82 -13.03
N ALA A 165 -5.59 10.57 -12.99
CA ALA A 165 -6.22 9.38 -13.59
C ALA A 165 -5.86 9.19 -15.07
N ASP A 166 -5.84 10.29 -15.83
CA ASP A 166 -5.57 10.30 -17.27
C ASP A 166 -4.09 10.55 -17.63
N TYR A 167 -3.20 10.58 -16.63
CA TYR A 167 -1.77 10.89 -16.82
C TYR A 167 -0.88 9.72 -16.44
N PRO A 168 -0.74 8.69 -17.28
CA PRO A 168 0.04 7.49 -16.98
C PRO A 168 1.54 7.78 -16.73
N GLU A 169 2.06 8.89 -17.25
CA GLU A 169 3.46 9.31 -17.05
C GLU A 169 3.80 9.72 -15.61
N VAL A 170 2.80 10.01 -14.76
CA VAL A 170 3.01 10.33 -13.34
C VAL A 170 3.02 9.10 -12.42
N ARG A 171 2.76 7.92 -12.99
CA ARG A 171 2.71 6.63 -12.27
C ARG A 171 4.08 6.04 -11.96
N VAL A 172 5.04 6.84 -11.53
CA VAL A 172 6.41 6.34 -11.27
C VAL A 172 6.85 6.67 -9.85
#